data_351a7e4817c2793c2105cf32ecab20d1
#
_entry.id   351a7e4817c2793c2105cf32ecab20d1
#
_cell.length_a   1.000
_cell.length_b   1.000
_cell.length_c   1.000
_cell.angle_alpha   90.00
_cell.angle_beta   90.00
_cell.angle_gamma   90.00
#
_symmetry.space_group_name_H-M   'P 1'
#
loop_
_entity.id
_entity.type
_entity.pdbx_description
1 polymer ?
#
loop_
_entity_poly.entity_id
_entity_poly.type
_entity_poly.pdbx_seq_one_letter_code
_entity_poly.pdbx_strand_id
1 'polypeptide(L)'
;LINGILAAEELLASRVAYTFRTYPRQITAIIAGALLSAGTLAVASLGPDASDLPVQQILEATTPVSFADQSESLENFSFTLFRTDVTRSSDTADALMKRLGISDPAATAFVRGSVEARNALFSRAGRTVTAEATQENQLKKLSARWIPDGDGGFKRFVIERTPTGFAGVTERDSLTPGTRLASGTIRTSLFAATDDSRIPDAVASQLADIFAGDVDVRNLRKGDRFAVVYETFEADGQALRSGRVLSAEFENNGKIHQAVWFQPPGAGQKGSYYRPNGDSLRKAYLATPVEFSRVSSGFAMRMHPILNSWRQHNGIDYAAPTGTSVRSVGDGTVDFAGTQNGYGNIVIINHRNNQQTAYAHLSRIDVKAGQAVSQGQTVGAVGSTGWATGPHLHFEFRVGGVYQDPASIAQEGGAPITAAMRPAFERVAVGARTELAAAFSVIQASAD
;
A
#
# COMPACT_ATOMS: atom_id res chain seq x y z
N LEU A 1 -35.71 -54.62 0.11
CA LEU A 1 -36.01 -53.58 -0.90
C LEU A 1 -34.73 -52.81 -1.31
N ILE A 2 -33.86 -52.43 -0.37
CA ILE A 2 -32.62 -51.63 -0.65
C ILE A 2 -31.61 -52.42 -1.49
N ASN A 3 -31.40 -53.71 -1.21
CA ASN A 3 -30.45 -54.55 -1.98
C ASN A 3 -30.91 -54.85 -3.43
N GLY A 4 -32.21 -54.75 -3.72
CA GLY A 4 -32.72 -54.91 -5.08
C GLY A 4 -32.52 -53.66 -5.96
N ILE A 5 -32.51 -52.48 -5.34
CA ILE A 5 -32.30 -51.21 -6.04
C ILE A 5 -30.83 -51.05 -6.43
N LEU A 6 -29.92 -51.40 -5.54
CA LEU A 6 -28.46 -51.33 -5.80
C LEU A 6 -28.04 -52.32 -6.92
N ALA A 7 -28.61 -53.53 -6.94
CA ALA A 7 -28.35 -54.49 -8.01
C ALA A 7 -28.91 -54.06 -9.39
N ALA A 8 -30.00 -53.31 -9.41
CA ALA A 8 -30.58 -52.75 -10.63
C ALA A 8 -29.73 -51.55 -11.15
N GLU A 9 -29.19 -50.74 -10.28
CA GLU A 9 -28.31 -49.62 -10.66
C GLU A 9 -26.96 -50.11 -11.23
N GLU A 10 -26.36 -51.17 -10.64
CA GLU A 10 -25.11 -51.74 -11.18
C GLU A 10 -25.36 -52.40 -12.55
N LEU A 11 -26.50 -53.07 -12.75
CA LEU A 11 -26.86 -53.67 -14.06
C LEU A 11 -27.10 -52.59 -15.13
N LEU A 12 -27.72 -51.48 -14.77
CA LEU A 12 -27.94 -50.35 -15.66
C LEU A 12 -26.60 -49.66 -16.00
N ALA A 13 -25.76 -49.41 -15.01
CA ALA A 13 -24.44 -48.80 -15.21
C ALA A 13 -23.54 -49.65 -16.10
N SER A 14 -23.53 -50.98 -15.92
CA SER A 14 -22.75 -51.90 -16.74
C SER A 14 -23.26 -51.96 -18.20
N ARG A 15 -24.57 -51.95 -18.43
CA ARG A 15 -25.15 -51.89 -19.78
C ARG A 15 -24.85 -50.57 -20.48
N VAL A 16 -24.95 -49.47 -19.79
CA VAL A 16 -24.59 -48.14 -20.32
C VAL A 16 -23.11 -48.10 -20.69
N ALA A 17 -22.21 -48.52 -19.81
CA ALA A 17 -20.77 -48.58 -20.08
C ALA A 17 -20.44 -49.51 -21.27
N TYR A 18 -21.12 -50.68 -21.40
CA TYR A 18 -20.94 -51.57 -22.54
C TYR A 18 -21.38 -50.91 -23.84
N THR A 19 -22.52 -50.21 -23.87
CA THR A 19 -23.04 -49.52 -25.05
C THR A 19 -22.09 -48.40 -25.51
N PHE A 20 -21.57 -47.63 -24.59
CA PHE A 20 -20.55 -46.57 -24.89
C PHE A 20 -19.26 -47.13 -25.46
N ARG A 21 -18.85 -48.33 -25.01
CA ARG A 21 -17.63 -48.99 -25.48
C ARG A 21 -17.77 -49.69 -26.82
N THR A 22 -18.98 -50.17 -27.11
CA THR A 22 -19.26 -50.96 -28.32
C THR A 22 -19.63 -50.10 -29.52
N TYR A 23 -20.31 -48.95 -29.28
CA TYR A 23 -20.83 -48.08 -30.33
C TYR A 23 -20.43 -46.60 -30.15
N PRO A 24 -19.17 -46.26 -29.97
CA PRO A 24 -18.77 -44.89 -29.60
C PRO A 24 -19.16 -43.83 -30.65
N ARG A 25 -19.06 -44.19 -31.95
CA ARG A 25 -19.41 -43.23 -33.02
C ARG A 25 -20.91 -42.96 -33.14
N GLN A 26 -21.74 -43.95 -32.88
CA GLN A 26 -23.20 -43.79 -32.93
C GLN A 26 -23.71 -42.98 -31.74
N ILE A 27 -23.15 -43.19 -30.55
CA ILE A 27 -23.50 -42.43 -29.35
C ILE A 27 -23.04 -40.98 -29.47
N THR A 28 -21.83 -40.75 -30.01
CA THR A 28 -21.35 -39.35 -30.26
C THR A 28 -22.27 -38.65 -31.28
N ALA A 29 -22.77 -39.35 -32.31
CA ALA A 29 -23.68 -38.79 -33.30
C ALA A 29 -25.03 -38.45 -32.68
N ILE A 30 -25.55 -39.29 -31.77
CA ILE A 30 -26.83 -39.08 -31.06
C ILE A 30 -26.71 -37.89 -30.09
N ILE A 31 -25.61 -37.80 -29.35
CA ILE A 31 -25.35 -36.68 -28.43
C ILE A 31 -25.19 -35.39 -29.23
N ALA A 32 -24.42 -35.39 -30.31
CA ALA A 32 -24.25 -34.23 -31.18
C ALA A 32 -25.57 -33.79 -31.81
N GLY A 33 -26.44 -34.74 -32.27
CA GLY A 33 -27.77 -34.48 -32.78
C GLY A 33 -28.70 -33.89 -31.71
N ALA A 34 -28.63 -34.40 -30.48
CA ALA A 34 -29.42 -33.90 -29.35
C ALA A 34 -28.98 -32.49 -28.93
N LEU A 35 -27.67 -32.18 -28.94
CA LEU A 35 -27.15 -30.85 -28.66
C LEU A 35 -27.48 -29.85 -29.78
N LEU A 36 -27.46 -30.26 -31.05
CA LEU A 36 -27.89 -29.44 -32.17
C LEU A 36 -29.39 -29.14 -32.15
N SER A 37 -30.23 -30.13 -31.79
CA SER A 37 -31.68 -29.95 -31.66
C SER A 37 -32.05 -29.07 -30.43
N ALA A 38 -31.34 -29.21 -29.32
CA ALA A 38 -31.50 -28.33 -28.16
C ALA A 38 -31.11 -26.88 -28.44
N GLY A 39 -30.05 -26.68 -29.23
CA GLY A 39 -29.62 -25.34 -29.70
C GLY A 39 -30.69 -24.67 -30.60
N THR A 40 -31.33 -25.42 -31.50
CA THR A 40 -32.41 -24.88 -32.35
C THR A 40 -33.69 -24.59 -31.57
N LEU A 41 -34.00 -25.35 -30.52
CA LEU A 41 -35.15 -25.08 -29.63
C LEU A 41 -34.88 -23.85 -28.72
N ALA A 42 -33.63 -23.61 -28.30
CA ALA A 42 -33.28 -22.44 -27.53
C ALA A 42 -33.37 -21.13 -28.34
N VAL A 43 -33.10 -21.16 -29.65
CA VAL A 43 -33.28 -19.99 -30.55
C VAL A 43 -34.78 -19.75 -30.86
N ALA A 44 -35.62 -20.78 -30.89
CA ALA A 44 -37.05 -20.63 -31.10
C ALA A 44 -37.85 -20.12 -29.89
N SER A 45 -37.21 -20.03 -28.70
CA SER A 45 -37.79 -19.45 -27.48
C SER A 45 -37.37 -18.00 -27.23
N LEU A 46 -36.74 -17.33 -28.19
CA LEU A 46 -36.62 -15.87 -28.18
C LEU A 46 -38.05 -15.31 -28.20
N GLY A 47 -38.42 -14.62 -27.13
CA GLY A 47 -39.73 -13.98 -26.98
C GLY A 47 -40.11 -13.11 -28.20
N PRO A 48 -41.33 -12.64 -28.27
CA PRO A 48 -41.79 -11.88 -29.42
C PRO A 48 -40.78 -10.80 -29.78
N ASP A 49 -40.47 -10.72 -31.07
CA ASP A 49 -39.57 -9.68 -31.61
C ASP A 49 -40.00 -8.35 -31.05
N ALA A 50 -39.04 -7.49 -30.66
CA ALA A 50 -39.36 -6.16 -30.13
C ALA A 50 -40.23 -5.34 -31.07
N SER A 51 -40.27 -5.71 -32.35
CA SER A 51 -41.19 -5.16 -33.35
C SER A 51 -42.64 -5.59 -33.20
N ASP A 52 -42.94 -6.72 -32.52
CA ASP A 52 -44.27 -7.26 -32.29
C ASP A 52 -44.91 -6.82 -30.95
N LEU A 53 -44.17 -6.08 -30.14
CA LEU A 53 -44.70 -5.46 -28.94
C LEU A 53 -45.61 -4.30 -29.38
N PRO A 54 -46.85 -4.21 -28.88
CA PRO A 54 -47.69 -3.05 -29.18
C PRO A 54 -46.96 -1.80 -28.68
N VAL A 55 -46.48 -1.00 -29.63
CA VAL A 55 -45.91 0.31 -29.31
C VAL A 55 -47.06 1.17 -28.84
N GLN A 56 -47.23 1.27 -27.53
CA GLN A 56 -48.08 2.30 -26.96
C GLN A 56 -47.39 3.64 -27.17
N GLN A 57 -47.80 4.36 -28.21
CA GLN A 57 -47.38 5.77 -28.33
C GLN A 57 -48.05 6.51 -27.18
N ILE A 58 -47.29 6.77 -26.14
CA ILE A 58 -47.65 7.75 -25.12
C ILE A 58 -47.35 9.11 -25.74
N LEU A 59 -48.38 9.72 -26.32
CA LEU A 59 -48.33 11.12 -26.69
C LEU A 59 -48.38 11.95 -25.40
N GLU A 60 -47.23 12.15 -24.76
CA GLU A 60 -47.10 13.21 -23.78
C GLU A 60 -47.21 14.55 -24.54
N ALA A 61 -48.32 15.23 -24.36
CA ALA A 61 -48.44 16.61 -24.77
C ALA A 61 -47.51 17.46 -23.85
N THR A 62 -46.27 17.60 -24.25
CA THR A 62 -45.38 18.56 -23.60
C THR A 62 -45.86 19.94 -24.08
N THR A 63 -46.54 20.67 -23.19
CA THR A 63 -46.77 22.09 -23.42
C THR A 63 -45.39 22.77 -23.38
N PRO A 64 -44.89 23.31 -24.52
CA PRO A 64 -43.59 24.00 -24.46
C PRO A 64 -43.74 25.19 -23.51
N VAL A 65 -42.86 25.23 -22.51
CA VAL A 65 -42.74 26.40 -21.61
C VAL A 65 -42.47 27.62 -22.51
N SER A 66 -43.17 28.70 -22.30
CA SER A 66 -43.02 29.89 -23.15
C SER A 66 -41.55 30.38 -23.08
N PHE A 67 -41.05 30.97 -24.15
CA PHE A 67 -39.71 31.58 -24.18
C PHE A 67 -39.53 32.62 -23.06
N ALA A 68 -40.59 33.34 -22.70
CA ALA A 68 -40.58 34.32 -21.62
C ALA A 68 -40.34 33.64 -20.25
N ASP A 69 -41.06 32.53 -19.95
CA ASP A 69 -40.92 31.78 -18.71
C ASP A 69 -39.55 31.08 -18.62
N GLN A 70 -39.01 30.63 -19.77
CA GLN A 70 -37.67 30.08 -19.85
C GLN A 70 -36.59 31.15 -19.60
N SER A 71 -36.75 32.35 -20.17
CA SER A 71 -35.84 33.47 -19.94
C SER A 71 -35.87 33.94 -18.50
N GLU A 72 -37.06 34.08 -17.92
CA GLU A 72 -37.21 34.43 -16.49
C GLU A 72 -36.62 33.38 -15.55
N SER A 73 -36.78 32.09 -15.88
CA SER A 73 -36.15 31.00 -15.14
C SER A 73 -34.63 31.06 -15.24
N LEU A 74 -34.07 31.39 -16.39
CA LEU A 74 -32.62 31.54 -16.60
C LEU A 74 -32.07 32.80 -15.93
N GLU A 75 -32.77 33.91 -15.94
CA GLU A 75 -32.37 35.15 -15.24
C GLU A 75 -32.33 34.96 -13.71
N ASN A 76 -33.23 34.13 -13.18
CA ASN A 76 -33.29 33.80 -11.74
C ASN A 76 -32.35 32.64 -11.37
N PHE A 77 -31.67 32.00 -12.31
CA PHE A 77 -30.80 30.86 -12.02
C PHE A 77 -29.44 31.33 -11.51
N SER A 78 -29.20 31.16 -10.21
CA SER A 78 -27.93 31.51 -9.59
C SER A 78 -27.01 30.31 -9.49
N PHE A 79 -25.87 30.33 -10.18
CA PHE A 79 -24.82 29.33 -10.06
C PHE A 79 -23.99 29.59 -8.80
N THR A 80 -23.65 28.51 -8.10
CA THR A 80 -22.60 28.55 -7.06
C THR A 80 -21.31 28.04 -7.69
N LEU A 81 -20.26 28.84 -7.62
CA LEU A 81 -18.94 28.50 -8.14
C LEU A 81 -18.16 27.83 -7.02
N PHE A 82 -17.64 26.62 -7.30
CA PHE A 82 -16.76 25.89 -6.39
C PHE A 82 -15.32 26.01 -6.86
N ARG A 83 -14.42 26.42 -5.98
CA ARG A 83 -12.98 26.55 -6.27
C ARG A 83 -12.18 25.98 -5.13
N THR A 84 -11.14 25.20 -5.45
CA THR A 84 -10.29 24.58 -4.45
C THR A 84 -8.85 24.91 -4.72
N ASP A 85 -8.09 25.22 -3.67
CA ASP A 85 -6.64 25.43 -3.69
C ASP A 85 -6.02 24.93 -2.38
N VAL A 86 -4.70 24.96 -2.29
CA VAL A 86 -3.93 24.52 -1.13
C VAL A 86 -3.20 25.71 -0.54
N THR A 87 -3.21 25.83 0.79
CA THR A 87 -2.49 26.92 1.48
C THR A 87 -0.98 26.76 1.35
N ARG A 88 -0.29 27.89 1.18
CA ARG A 88 1.18 27.98 1.05
C ARG A 88 1.78 28.70 2.24
N SER A 89 3.04 28.47 2.53
CA SER A 89 3.75 29.11 3.66
C SER A 89 3.85 30.63 3.56
N SER A 90 3.80 31.17 2.33
CA SER A 90 3.85 32.63 2.06
C SER A 90 2.49 33.28 1.92
N ASP A 91 1.39 32.55 2.18
CA ASP A 91 0.06 33.07 1.96
C ASP A 91 -0.33 34.20 2.92
N THR A 92 -0.98 35.20 2.36
CA THR A 92 -1.78 36.19 3.05
C THR A 92 -3.26 35.98 2.71
N ALA A 93 -4.16 36.60 3.45
CA ALA A 93 -5.60 36.56 3.16
C ALA A 93 -5.88 37.01 1.71
N ASP A 94 -5.24 38.09 1.27
CA ASP A 94 -5.42 38.64 -0.08
C ASP A 94 -4.90 37.66 -1.18
N ALA A 95 -3.72 37.05 -0.95
CA ALA A 95 -3.13 36.12 -1.90
C ALA A 95 -4.00 34.86 -2.07
N LEU A 96 -4.48 34.29 -0.97
CA LEU A 96 -5.35 33.10 -0.98
C LEU A 96 -6.69 33.43 -1.64
N MET A 97 -7.37 34.53 -1.28
CA MET A 97 -8.63 34.92 -1.87
C MET A 97 -8.50 35.18 -3.37
N LYS A 98 -7.43 35.84 -3.80
CA LYS A 98 -7.13 36.05 -5.24
C LYS A 98 -6.97 34.73 -6.00
N ARG A 99 -6.25 33.75 -5.44
CA ARG A 99 -6.07 32.44 -6.08
C ARG A 99 -7.38 31.66 -6.15
N LEU A 100 -8.22 31.77 -5.12
CA LEU A 100 -9.58 31.21 -5.12
C LEU A 100 -10.55 32.02 -6.00
N GLY A 101 -10.08 33.11 -6.66
CA GLY A 101 -10.88 33.96 -7.51
C GLY A 101 -12.01 34.67 -6.76
N ILE A 102 -11.85 34.93 -5.47
CA ILE A 102 -12.80 35.65 -4.63
C ILE A 102 -12.51 37.14 -4.71
N SER A 103 -13.52 37.92 -5.05
CA SER A 103 -13.48 39.39 -5.15
C SER A 103 -14.43 40.00 -4.11
N ASP A 104 -14.13 39.73 -2.83
CA ASP A 104 -14.95 40.09 -1.67
C ASP A 104 -14.09 40.78 -0.61
N PRO A 105 -14.06 42.11 -0.55
CA PRO A 105 -13.28 42.85 0.41
C PRO A 105 -13.69 42.57 1.87
N ALA A 106 -14.99 42.34 2.13
CA ALA A 106 -15.51 42.07 3.47
C ALA A 106 -15.06 40.67 3.94
N ALA A 107 -15.11 39.65 3.08
CA ALA A 107 -14.59 38.32 3.36
C ALA A 107 -13.07 38.35 3.62
N THR A 108 -12.33 39.09 2.80
CA THR A 108 -10.89 39.24 2.96
C THR A 108 -10.53 39.93 4.28
N ALA A 109 -11.26 40.98 4.65
CA ALA A 109 -11.10 41.67 5.91
C ALA A 109 -11.40 40.77 7.10
N PHE A 110 -12.45 39.95 7.02
CA PHE A 110 -12.80 38.96 8.04
C PHE A 110 -11.66 37.95 8.24
N VAL A 111 -11.16 37.35 7.17
CA VAL A 111 -10.04 36.38 7.24
C VAL A 111 -8.78 37.02 7.85
N ARG A 112 -8.49 38.27 7.51
CA ARG A 112 -7.35 39.02 8.04
C ARG A 112 -7.54 39.37 9.53
N GLY A 113 -8.75 39.72 9.94
CA GLY A 113 -9.08 40.15 11.32
C GLY A 113 -9.27 38.99 12.31
N SER A 114 -9.85 37.87 11.87
CA SER A 114 -10.13 36.73 12.74
C SER A 114 -8.85 35.94 13.09
N VAL A 115 -8.60 35.77 14.39
CA VAL A 115 -7.50 34.94 14.88
C VAL A 115 -7.72 33.47 14.50
N GLU A 116 -8.94 32.99 14.60
CA GLU A 116 -9.29 31.61 14.25
C GLU A 116 -9.08 31.35 12.76
N ALA A 117 -9.53 32.26 11.89
CA ALA A 117 -9.31 32.14 10.45
C ALA A 117 -7.82 32.10 10.10
N ARG A 118 -7.02 33.00 10.69
CA ARG A 118 -5.57 33.01 10.46
C ARG A 118 -4.91 31.70 10.91
N ASN A 119 -5.27 31.19 12.09
CA ASN A 119 -4.75 29.92 12.60
C ASN A 119 -5.19 28.73 11.74
N ALA A 120 -6.45 28.72 11.29
CA ALA A 120 -6.97 27.67 10.45
C ALA A 120 -6.38 27.68 9.03
N LEU A 121 -6.03 28.83 8.47
CA LEU A 121 -5.59 28.94 7.08
C LEU A 121 -4.05 29.05 6.94
N PHE A 122 -3.37 29.73 7.88
CA PHE A 122 -1.96 30.13 7.66
C PHE A 122 -0.98 29.60 8.70
N SER A 123 -1.41 28.92 9.76
CA SER A 123 -0.47 28.35 10.75
C SER A 123 0.38 27.22 10.18
N ARG A 124 -0.07 26.54 9.13
CA ARG A 124 0.65 25.46 8.45
C ARG A 124 0.22 25.41 6.98
N ALA A 125 1.17 25.33 6.07
CA ALA A 125 0.91 25.13 4.65
C ALA A 125 0.35 23.72 4.35
N GLY A 126 -0.23 23.55 3.16
CA GLY A 126 -0.71 22.25 2.69
C GLY A 126 -2.16 21.93 3.09
N ARG A 127 -2.92 22.88 3.64
CA ARG A 127 -4.34 22.69 3.93
C ARG A 127 -5.17 22.91 2.68
N THR A 128 -6.06 21.98 2.39
CA THR A 128 -7.03 22.12 1.29
C THR A 128 -8.09 23.12 1.69
N VAL A 129 -8.30 24.14 0.85
CA VAL A 129 -9.32 25.18 1.04
C VAL A 129 -10.27 25.16 -0.14
N THR A 130 -11.57 25.07 0.14
CA THR A 130 -12.63 25.13 -0.86
C THR A 130 -13.49 26.38 -0.60
N ALA A 131 -13.70 27.18 -1.65
CA ALA A 131 -14.57 28.34 -1.63
C ALA A 131 -15.80 28.10 -2.48
N GLU A 132 -16.95 28.47 -1.95
CA GLU A 132 -18.23 28.59 -2.65
C GLU A 132 -18.53 30.08 -2.87
N ALA A 133 -18.72 30.49 -4.11
CA ALA A 133 -18.91 31.89 -4.46
C ALA A 133 -20.11 32.11 -5.38
N THR A 134 -20.61 33.32 -5.41
CA THR A 134 -21.60 33.77 -6.39
C THR A 134 -20.95 33.96 -7.77
N GLN A 135 -21.75 34.23 -8.79
CA GLN A 135 -21.29 34.57 -10.16
C GLN A 135 -20.40 35.83 -10.17
N GLU A 136 -20.66 36.78 -9.26
CA GLU A 136 -19.87 38.00 -9.05
C GLU A 136 -18.63 37.77 -8.16
N ASN A 137 -18.28 36.52 -7.91
CA ASN A 137 -17.15 36.13 -7.08
C ASN A 137 -17.23 36.57 -5.59
N GLN A 138 -18.45 36.82 -5.07
CA GLN A 138 -18.67 37.09 -3.67
C GLN A 138 -18.66 35.78 -2.88
N LEU A 139 -17.96 35.74 -1.76
CA LEU A 139 -17.85 34.54 -0.94
C LEU A 139 -19.19 34.20 -0.28
N LYS A 140 -19.70 32.99 -0.48
CA LYS A 140 -20.81 32.39 0.28
C LYS A 140 -20.27 31.59 1.45
N LYS A 141 -19.32 30.68 1.17
CA LYS A 141 -18.73 29.79 2.15
C LYS A 141 -17.27 29.53 1.81
N LEU A 142 -16.42 29.40 2.81
CA LEU A 142 -15.05 28.93 2.67
C LEU A 142 -14.80 27.87 3.72
N SER A 143 -14.26 26.73 3.31
CA SER A 143 -13.89 25.64 4.22
C SER A 143 -12.42 25.25 4.06
N ALA A 144 -11.73 25.11 5.18
CA ALA A 144 -10.37 24.59 5.23
C ALA A 144 -10.34 23.30 6.06
N ARG A 145 -9.65 22.26 5.53
CA ARG A 145 -9.59 20.96 6.20
C ARG A 145 -8.15 20.58 6.47
N TRP A 146 -7.90 19.94 7.62
CA TRP A 146 -6.58 19.38 7.97
C TRP A 146 -6.70 18.30 9.03
N ILE A 147 -5.70 17.44 9.09
CA ILE A 147 -5.55 16.43 10.13
C ILE A 147 -4.60 16.99 11.18
N PRO A 148 -5.02 17.14 12.45
CA PRO A 148 -4.14 17.51 13.55
C PRO A 148 -3.12 16.42 13.84
N ASP A 149 -1.94 16.80 14.35
CA ASP A 149 -0.92 15.84 14.75
C ASP A 149 -1.45 14.96 15.90
N GLY A 150 -1.29 13.63 15.77
CA GLY A 150 -1.69 12.66 16.80
C GLY A 150 -3.19 12.39 16.93
N ASP A 151 -4.01 12.90 16.02
CA ASP A 151 -5.47 12.76 16.06
C ASP A 151 -5.96 11.79 14.95
N GLY A 152 -6.87 10.89 15.31
CA GLY A 152 -7.53 9.99 14.36
C GLY A 152 -8.62 10.64 13.51
N GLY A 153 -8.96 11.91 13.77
CA GLY A 153 -9.98 12.69 13.08
C GLY A 153 -9.40 13.81 12.22
N PHE A 154 -10.27 14.66 11.70
CA PHE A 154 -9.89 15.89 11.02
C PHE A 154 -10.59 17.09 11.63
N LYS A 155 -10.04 18.28 11.37
CA LYS A 155 -10.67 19.55 11.66
C LYS A 155 -11.10 20.22 10.37
N ARG A 156 -12.27 20.83 10.42
CA ARG A 156 -12.82 21.66 9.36
C ARG A 156 -13.11 23.04 9.93
N PHE A 157 -12.47 24.07 9.40
CA PHE A 157 -12.81 25.45 9.67
C PHE A 157 -13.72 25.95 8.58
N VAL A 158 -14.87 26.46 8.92
CA VAL A 158 -15.89 26.95 7.99
C VAL A 158 -16.12 28.42 8.24
N ILE A 159 -16.07 29.23 7.19
CA ILE A 159 -16.51 30.62 7.17
C ILE A 159 -17.76 30.67 6.32
N GLU A 160 -18.84 31.23 6.84
CA GLU A 160 -20.09 31.42 6.11
C GLU A 160 -20.53 32.90 6.15
N ARG A 161 -21.15 33.32 5.05
CA ARG A 161 -21.77 34.65 4.98
C ARG A 161 -23.02 34.66 5.83
N THR A 162 -23.15 35.67 6.67
CA THR A 162 -24.35 35.95 7.52
C THR A 162 -24.99 37.28 7.08
N PRO A 163 -26.20 37.60 7.54
CA PRO A 163 -26.82 38.90 7.27
C PRO A 163 -26.00 40.11 7.78
N THR A 164 -25.15 39.91 8.76
CA THR A 164 -24.36 40.98 9.41
C THR A 164 -22.85 40.92 9.06
N GLY A 165 -22.44 40.02 8.12
CA GLY A 165 -21.04 39.86 7.73
C GLY A 165 -20.64 38.42 7.55
N PHE A 166 -19.61 37.96 8.27
CA PHE A 166 -19.12 36.58 8.20
C PHE A 166 -18.99 35.99 9.62
N ALA A 167 -19.24 34.70 9.75
CA ALA A 167 -18.98 33.91 10.95
C ALA A 167 -18.03 32.76 10.62
N GLY A 168 -17.14 32.42 11.55
CA GLY A 168 -16.17 31.31 11.43
C GLY A 168 -16.37 30.30 12.56
N VAL A 169 -16.40 29.00 12.23
CA VAL A 169 -16.53 27.91 13.20
C VAL A 169 -15.53 26.80 12.87
N THR A 170 -14.88 26.26 13.89
CA THR A 170 -14.03 25.07 13.78
C THR A 170 -14.81 23.85 14.25
N GLU A 171 -15.01 22.91 13.35
CA GLU A 171 -15.63 21.62 13.60
C GLU A 171 -14.58 20.52 13.66
N ARG A 172 -14.90 19.43 14.34
CA ARG A 172 -14.09 18.21 14.39
C ARG A 172 -14.95 17.03 13.99
N ASP A 173 -14.41 16.18 13.12
CA ASP A 173 -15.11 15.00 12.64
C ASP A 173 -14.14 13.85 12.39
N SER A 174 -14.67 12.66 12.16
CA SER A 174 -13.92 11.44 11.91
C SER A 174 -13.59 11.31 10.43
N LEU A 175 -12.40 10.81 10.13
CA LEU A 175 -12.03 10.45 8.75
C LEU A 175 -12.77 9.17 8.33
N THR A 176 -13.29 9.16 7.12
CA THR A 176 -13.89 7.99 6.51
C THR A 176 -12.79 7.18 5.82
N PRO A 177 -12.59 5.90 6.21
CA PRO A 177 -11.66 5.04 5.50
C PRO A 177 -12.20 4.70 4.11
N GLY A 178 -11.35 4.78 3.11
CA GLY A 178 -11.63 4.41 1.73
C GLY A 178 -10.48 3.60 1.13
N THR A 179 -10.68 3.13 -0.08
CA THR A 179 -9.67 2.42 -0.86
C THR A 179 -9.57 3.05 -2.24
N ARG A 180 -8.35 3.24 -2.72
CA ARG A 180 -8.10 3.81 -4.05
C ARG A 180 -7.28 2.84 -4.87
N LEU A 181 -7.71 2.68 -6.13
CA LEU A 181 -7.03 1.91 -7.15
C LEU A 181 -6.36 2.88 -8.11
N ALA A 182 -5.09 2.64 -8.41
CA ALA A 182 -4.35 3.44 -9.36
C ALA A 182 -3.29 2.59 -10.07
N SER A 183 -2.86 3.05 -11.22
CA SER A 183 -1.84 2.38 -12.00
C SER A 183 -1.07 3.38 -12.85
N GLY A 184 0.13 3.00 -13.32
CA GLY A 184 0.96 3.87 -14.12
C GLY A 184 1.94 3.10 -14.98
N THR A 185 2.47 3.80 -16.00
CA THR A 185 3.52 3.29 -16.89
C THR A 185 4.78 4.13 -16.70
N ILE A 186 5.91 3.47 -16.52
CA ILE A 186 7.20 4.14 -16.35
C ILE A 186 7.64 4.76 -17.68
N ARG A 187 7.87 6.05 -17.65
CA ARG A 187 8.49 6.80 -18.76
C ARG A 187 9.91 7.23 -18.44
N THR A 188 10.16 7.65 -17.21
CA THR A 188 11.45 8.10 -16.68
C THR A 188 11.80 7.47 -15.35
N SER A 189 10.94 7.60 -14.33
CA SER A 189 11.14 7.05 -12.99
C SER A 189 9.79 6.65 -12.36
N LEU A 190 9.84 5.89 -11.26
CA LEU A 190 8.65 5.52 -10.49
C LEU A 190 7.93 6.77 -9.97
N PHE A 191 8.65 7.71 -9.34
CA PHE A 191 8.05 8.90 -8.76
C PHE A 191 7.39 9.80 -9.82
N ALA A 192 8.01 9.97 -10.99
CA ALA A 192 7.38 10.71 -12.09
C ALA A 192 6.10 10.02 -12.60
N ALA A 193 6.08 8.68 -12.67
CA ALA A 193 4.91 7.95 -13.12
C ALA A 193 3.79 7.94 -12.06
N THR A 194 4.12 7.97 -10.77
CA THR A 194 3.14 8.12 -9.68
C THR A 194 2.56 9.53 -9.65
N ASP A 195 3.35 10.57 -9.91
CA ASP A 195 2.88 11.95 -10.07
C ASP A 195 1.90 12.09 -11.24
N ASP A 196 2.27 11.56 -12.42
CA ASP A 196 1.39 11.55 -13.61
C ASP A 196 0.04 10.87 -13.31
N SER A 197 0.04 9.85 -12.46
CA SER A 197 -1.14 9.08 -12.02
C SER A 197 -1.82 9.68 -10.78
N ARG A 198 -1.37 10.81 -10.26
CA ARG A 198 -1.85 11.47 -9.02
C ARG A 198 -1.83 10.55 -7.80
N ILE A 199 -0.82 9.71 -7.71
CA ILE A 199 -0.56 8.83 -6.57
C ILE A 199 0.34 9.58 -5.58
N PRO A 200 -0.01 9.65 -4.28
CA PRO A 200 0.80 10.35 -3.28
C PRO A 200 2.21 9.78 -3.14
N ASP A 201 3.22 10.63 -2.90
CA ASP A 201 4.62 10.25 -2.69
C ASP A 201 4.80 9.19 -1.59
N ALA A 202 3.99 9.26 -0.54
CA ALA A 202 4.01 8.28 0.54
C ALA A 202 3.63 6.87 0.05
N VAL A 203 2.79 6.75 -0.97
CA VAL A 203 2.43 5.48 -1.61
C VAL A 203 3.54 5.03 -2.56
N ALA A 204 4.12 5.97 -3.34
CA ALA A 204 5.27 5.70 -4.21
C ALA A 204 6.47 5.15 -3.41
N SER A 205 6.76 5.76 -2.26
CA SER A 205 7.81 5.28 -1.34
C SER A 205 7.50 3.88 -0.81
N GLN A 206 6.27 3.60 -0.41
CA GLN A 206 5.86 2.25 0.01
C GLN A 206 6.04 1.22 -1.12
N LEU A 207 5.68 1.57 -2.38
CA LEU A 207 5.91 0.69 -3.53
C LEU A 207 7.39 0.35 -3.71
N ALA A 208 8.27 1.37 -3.63
CA ALA A 208 9.70 1.16 -3.71
C ALA A 208 10.21 0.22 -2.60
N ASP A 209 9.74 0.41 -1.37
CA ASP A 209 10.13 -0.41 -0.20
C ASP A 209 9.61 -1.85 -0.32
N ILE A 210 8.36 -2.04 -0.74
CA ILE A 210 7.73 -3.36 -0.89
C ILE A 210 8.51 -4.22 -1.88
N PHE A 211 8.91 -3.65 -3.00
CA PHE A 211 9.59 -4.37 -4.07
C PHE A 211 11.12 -4.25 -4.06
N ALA A 212 11.72 -3.60 -3.06
CA ALA A 212 13.17 -3.37 -2.97
C ALA A 212 14.03 -4.64 -3.10
N GLY A 213 13.47 -5.82 -2.80
CA GLY A 213 14.15 -7.10 -2.95
C GLY A 213 14.04 -7.74 -4.35
N ASP A 214 13.10 -7.29 -5.17
CA ASP A 214 12.72 -7.89 -6.44
C ASP A 214 12.95 -6.95 -7.63
N VAL A 215 12.82 -5.63 -7.42
CA VAL A 215 12.87 -4.58 -8.45
C VAL A 215 13.82 -3.47 -8.00
N ASP A 216 14.83 -3.16 -8.81
CA ASP A 216 15.65 -1.96 -8.60
C ASP A 216 14.93 -0.76 -9.22
N VAL A 217 14.26 0.01 -8.37
CA VAL A 217 13.48 1.20 -8.78
C VAL A 217 14.32 2.30 -9.44
N ARG A 218 15.67 2.25 -9.31
CA ARG A 218 16.59 3.19 -9.95
C ARG A 218 16.89 2.82 -11.41
N ASN A 219 16.66 1.56 -11.77
CA ASN A 219 16.98 0.98 -13.10
C ASN A 219 15.72 0.50 -13.83
N LEU A 220 14.59 1.17 -13.62
CA LEU A 220 13.35 0.90 -14.32
C LEU A 220 13.46 1.28 -15.81
N ARG A 221 12.77 0.54 -16.66
CA ARG A 221 12.75 0.78 -18.11
C ARG A 221 11.47 1.47 -18.52
N LYS A 222 11.58 2.26 -19.60
CA LYS A 222 10.39 2.79 -20.26
C LYS A 222 9.49 1.64 -20.72
N GLY A 223 8.23 1.67 -20.32
CA GLY A 223 7.24 0.64 -20.61
C GLY A 223 6.99 -0.32 -19.45
N ASP A 224 7.83 -0.36 -18.40
CA ASP A 224 7.49 -1.04 -17.15
C ASP A 224 6.19 -0.44 -16.59
N ARG A 225 5.36 -1.27 -15.95
CA ARG A 225 4.05 -0.85 -15.45
C ARG A 225 3.87 -1.24 -14.00
N PHE A 226 3.01 -0.50 -13.32
CA PHE A 226 2.60 -0.87 -11.97
C PHE A 226 1.11 -0.62 -11.75
N ALA A 227 0.52 -1.36 -10.83
CA ALA A 227 -0.79 -1.10 -10.25
C ALA A 227 -0.70 -1.13 -8.73
N VAL A 228 -1.50 -0.35 -8.06
CA VAL A 228 -1.52 -0.24 -6.61
C VAL A 228 -2.94 -0.03 -6.10
N VAL A 229 -3.24 -0.70 -4.99
CA VAL A 229 -4.44 -0.50 -4.19
C VAL A 229 -3.99 -0.04 -2.81
N TYR A 230 -4.48 1.09 -2.35
CA TYR A 230 -4.05 1.67 -1.08
C TYR A 230 -5.20 2.31 -0.31
N GLU A 231 -5.05 2.35 1.01
CA GLU A 231 -5.99 3.01 1.91
C GLU A 231 -5.99 4.52 1.70
N THR A 232 -7.16 5.13 1.78
CA THR A 232 -7.34 6.58 1.88
C THR A 232 -8.12 6.91 3.14
N PHE A 233 -7.88 8.09 3.67
CA PHE A 233 -8.64 8.67 4.76
C PHE A 233 -9.26 9.97 4.26
N GLU A 234 -10.58 9.96 4.16
CA GLU A 234 -11.34 10.99 3.47
C GLU A 234 -12.11 11.87 4.47
N ALA A 235 -12.22 13.14 4.13
CA ALA A 235 -13.09 14.10 4.76
C ALA A 235 -13.99 14.73 3.70
N ASP A 236 -15.28 14.68 3.88
CA ASP A 236 -16.28 15.22 2.95
C ASP A 236 -16.09 14.71 1.49
N GLY A 237 -15.74 13.42 1.33
CA GLY A 237 -15.52 12.80 0.02
C GLY A 237 -14.19 13.16 -0.65
N GLN A 238 -13.28 13.85 0.05
CA GLN A 238 -11.94 14.18 -0.45
C GLN A 238 -10.86 13.48 0.39
N ALA A 239 -9.93 12.79 -0.27
CA ALA A 239 -8.82 12.15 0.41
C ALA A 239 -7.86 13.20 1.00
N LEU A 240 -7.73 13.23 2.32
CA LEU A 240 -6.78 14.09 3.03
C LEU A 240 -5.46 13.41 3.34
N ARG A 241 -5.46 12.09 3.42
CA ARG A 241 -4.26 11.28 3.71
C ARG A 241 -4.35 9.94 3.02
N SER A 242 -3.23 9.47 2.48
CA SER A 242 -3.06 8.07 2.09
C SER A 242 -2.63 7.23 3.30
N GLY A 243 -3.07 5.99 3.31
CA GLY A 243 -2.67 5.00 4.29
C GLY A 243 -1.69 4.00 3.72
N ARG A 244 -1.90 2.74 4.07
CA ARG A 244 -1.08 1.61 3.67
C ARG A 244 -1.41 1.16 2.26
N VAL A 245 -0.40 0.69 1.53
CA VAL A 245 -0.60 -0.12 0.33
C VAL A 245 -1.21 -1.46 0.75
N LEU A 246 -2.37 -1.80 0.20
CA LEU A 246 -3.07 -3.06 0.47
C LEU A 246 -2.62 -4.16 -0.49
N SER A 247 -2.46 -3.82 -1.76
CA SER A 247 -1.87 -4.70 -2.76
C SER A 247 -1.16 -3.89 -3.84
N ALA A 248 -0.17 -4.50 -4.47
CA ALA A 248 0.55 -3.89 -5.57
C ALA A 248 1.03 -4.94 -6.56
N GLU A 249 1.13 -4.54 -7.81
CA GLU A 249 1.74 -5.31 -8.88
C GLU A 249 2.75 -4.43 -9.62
N PHE A 250 3.90 -5.00 -9.95
CA PHE A 250 4.95 -4.34 -10.72
C PHE A 250 5.37 -5.27 -11.87
N GLU A 251 5.19 -4.82 -13.10
CA GLU A 251 5.74 -5.49 -14.28
C GLU A 251 7.07 -4.82 -14.64
N ASN A 252 8.17 -5.55 -14.43
CA ASN A 252 9.52 -5.08 -14.71
C ASN A 252 10.24 -6.08 -15.62
N ASN A 253 10.70 -5.63 -16.77
CA ASN A 253 11.36 -6.48 -17.78
C ASN A 253 10.50 -7.70 -18.20
N GLY A 254 9.18 -7.55 -18.29
CA GLY A 254 8.23 -8.62 -18.61
C GLY A 254 7.98 -9.63 -17.49
N LYS A 255 8.56 -9.41 -16.30
CA LYS A 255 8.31 -10.22 -15.11
C LYS A 255 7.34 -9.50 -14.18
N ILE A 256 6.33 -10.24 -13.73
CA ILE A 256 5.31 -9.73 -12.82
C ILE A 256 5.72 -10.04 -11.38
N HIS A 257 5.73 -8.99 -10.54
CA HIS A 257 5.94 -9.04 -9.11
C HIS A 257 4.68 -8.57 -8.42
N GLN A 258 4.12 -9.37 -7.52
CA GLN A 258 2.89 -9.04 -6.79
C GLN A 258 3.13 -9.04 -5.29
N ALA A 259 2.46 -8.11 -4.61
CA ALA A 259 2.48 -7.94 -3.16
C ALA A 259 1.05 -7.82 -2.63
N VAL A 260 0.77 -8.51 -1.54
CA VAL A 260 -0.51 -8.47 -0.84
C VAL A 260 -0.23 -8.24 0.64
N TRP A 261 -0.82 -7.19 1.21
CA TRP A 261 -0.78 -6.97 2.65
C TRP A 261 -1.68 -7.95 3.36
N PHE A 262 -1.13 -8.63 4.33
CA PHE A 262 -1.91 -9.52 5.19
C PHE A 262 -1.50 -9.34 6.64
N GLN A 263 -2.50 -9.13 7.49
CA GLN A 263 -2.35 -9.12 8.93
C GLN A 263 -3.07 -10.35 9.50
N PRO A 264 -2.33 -11.27 10.12
CA PRO A 264 -2.94 -12.43 10.75
C PRO A 264 -3.96 -12.00 11.81
N PRO A 265 -5.08 -12.71 11.94
CA PRO A 265 -6.04 -12.45 13.01
C PRO A 265 -5.42 -12.75 14.38
N GLY A 266 -5.69 -11.89 15.36
CA GLY A 266 -5.22 -12.03 16.74
C GLY A 266 -4.57 -10.76 17.27
N ALA A 267 -4.68 -10.54 18.59
CA ALA A 267 -4.10 -9.37 19.23
C ALA A 267 -2.56 -9.39 19.14
N GLY A 268 -1.96 -8.29 18.74
CA GLY A 268 -0.50 -8.12 18.68
C GLY A 268 0.19 -8.72 17.45
N GLN A 269 -0.54 -9.36 16.53
CA GLN A 269 0.04 -9.86 15.28
C GLN A 269 0.40 -8.71 14.34
N LYS A 270 1.65 -8.68 13.89
CA LYS A 270 2.12 -7.69 12.91
C LYS A 270 1.77 -8.16 11.50
N GLY A 271 1.19 -7.28 10.69
CA GLY A 271 0.98 -7.54 9.27
C GLY A 271 2.28 -7.45 8.48
N SER A 272 2.31 -8.07 7.31
CA SER A 272 3.43 -8.03 6.37
C SER A 272 2.93 -8.18 4.93
N TYR A 273 3.84 -7.96 3.97
CA TYR A 273 3.56 -8.20 2.55
C TYR A 273 3.99 -9.61 2.15
N TYR A 274 3.13 -10.24 1.38
CA TYR A 274 3.33 -11.60 0.87
C TYR A 274 3.09 -11.65 -0.63
N ARG A 275 3.79 -12.56 -1.31
CA ARG A 275 3.43 -12.94 -2.68
C ARG A 275 2.12 -13.71 -2.68
N PRO A 276 1.39 -13.78 -3.80
CA PRO A 276 0.13 -14.53 -3.88
C PRO A 276 0.22 -16.02 -3.50
N ASN A 277 1.40 -16.62 -3.60
CA ASN A 277 1.65 -18.00 -3.16
C ASN A 277 1.87 -18.14 -1.64
N GLY A 278 1.90 -17.01 -0.91
CA GLY A 278 2.08 -16.96 0.53
C GLY A 278 3.53 -16.81 1.00
N ASP A 279 4.49 -16.67 0.10
CA ASP A 279 5.88 -16.36 0.44
C ASP A 279 5.99 -14.91 0.93
N SER A 280 6.77 -14.67 1.98
CA SER A 280 7.00 -13.32 2.49
C SER A 280 7.88 -12.51 1.54
N LEU A 281 7.46 -11.27 1.26
CA LEU A 281 8.28 -10.28 0.55
C LEU A 281 9.30 -9.62 1.49
N ARG A 282 9.02 -9.60 2.78
CA ARG A 282 9.98 -9.13 3.78
C ARG A 282 11.12 -10.13 3.85
N LYS A 283 12.34 -9.67 3.69
CA LYS A 283 13.53 -10.50 3.98
C LYS A 283 13.57 -10.81 5.47
N ALA A 284 14.02 -12.01 5.82
CA ALA A 284 14.17 -12.40 7.21
C ALA A 284 15.14 -11.47 7.95
N TYR A 285 16.14 -10.98 7.21
CA TYR A 285 17.24 -10.20 7.76
C TYR A 285 17.57 -8.99 6.89
N LEU A 286 18.03 -7.91 7.53
CA LEU A 286 18.64 -6.78 6.85
C LEU A 286 19.98 -7.20 6.24
N ALA A 287 20.34 -6.60 5.13
CA ALA A 287 21.63 -6.86 4.48
C ALA A 287 22.83 -6.37 5.33
N THR A 288 22.62 -5.33 6.14
CA THR A 288 23.67 -4.76 6.99
C THR A 288 23.08 -4.29 8.33
N PRO A 289 23.81 -4.51 9.45
CA PRO A 289 23.40 -4.05 10.77
C PRO A 289 23.71 -2.55 11.01
N VAL A 290 24.48 -1.91 10.13
CA VAL A 290 24.94 -0.52 10.26
C VAL A 290 24.73 0.21 8.94
N GLU A 291 24.11 1.40 8.98
CA GLU A 291 23.98 2.28 7.82
C GLU A 291 25.31 3.02 7.53
N PHE A 292 25.51 3.36 6.27
CA PHE A 292 26.67 4.16 5.83
C PHE A 292 28.03 3.59 6.28
N SER A 293 28.18 2.27 6.29
CA SER A 293 29.41 1.59 6.68
C SER A 293 30.13 0.99 5.46
N ARG A 294 31.42 0.76 5.63
CA ARG A 294 32.27 0.04 4.67
C ARG A 294 32.72 -1.28 5.29
N VAL A 295 32.60 -2.37 4.55
CA VAL A 295 33.19 -3.64 4.97
C VAL A 295 34.71 -3.48 4.99
N SER A 296 35.32 -3.59 6.16
CA SER A 296 36.79 -3.50 6.34
C SER A 296 37.44 -4.87 6.38
N SER A 297 36.70 -5.93 6.77
CA SER A 297 37.17 -7.31 6.73
C SER A 297 36.00 -8.28 6.56
N GLY A 298 36.11 -9.25 5.67
CA GLY A 298 35.10 -10.27 5.40
C GLY A 298 35.32 -11.56 6.20
N PHE A 299 34.37 -12.49 6.02
CA PHE A 299 34.41 -13.84 6.59
C PHE A 299 35.45 -14.70 5.83
N ALA A 300 36.69 -14.77 6.35
CA ALA A 300 37.79 -15.45 5.68
C ALA A 300 38.94 -15.82 6.65
N MET A 301 39.81 -16.71 6.22
CA MET A 301 41.11 -16.93 6.88
C MET A 301 41.96 -15.67 6.72
N ARG A 302 42.42 -15.08 7.83
CA ARG A 302 43.30 -13.90 7.80
C ARG A 302 44.36 -13.94 8.92
N MET A 303 45.42 -13.17 8.76
CA MET A 303 46.36 -12.86 9.84
C MET A 303 45.64 -12.02 10.90
N HIS A 304 45.54 -12.53 12.12
CA HIS A 304 44.89 -11.83 13.24
C HIS A 304 45.74 -10.59 13.62
N PRO A 305 45.19 -9.38 13.60
CA PRO A 305 46.01 -8.16 13.72
C PRO A 305 46.71 -7.99 15.08
N ILE A 306 46.17 -8.62 16.17
CA ILE A 306 46.69 -8.53 17.51
C ILE A 306 47.54 -9.79 17.85
N LEU A 307 47.09 -10.98 17.44
CA LEU A 307 47.70 -12.23 17.80
C LEU A 307 48.82 -12.71 16.81
N ASN A 308 48.95 -12.04 15.69
CA ASN A 308 49.91 -12.35 14.62
C ASN A 308 49.92 -13.82 14.19
N SER A 309 48.73 -14.43 14.13
CA SER A 309 48.54 -15.83 13.71
C SER A 309 47.42 -15.94 12.70
N TRP A 310 47.51 -16.89 11.76
CA TRP A 310 46.44 -17.16 10.81
C TRP A 310 45.23 -17.73 11.55
N ARG A 311 44.10 -17.06 11.47
CA ARG A 311 42.83 -17.46 12.08
C ARG A 311 41.65 -17.20 11.16
N GLN A 312 40.64 -18.03 11.31
CA GLN A 312 39.33 -17.77 10.70
C GLN A 312 38.73 -16.51 11.33
N HIS A 313 38.37 -15.56 10.51
CA HIS A 313 37.53 -14.44 10.91
C HIS A 313 36.06 -14.88 10.85
N ASN A 314 35.44 -15.06 12.02
CA ASN A 314 34.12 -15.68 12.16
C ASN A 314 32.95 -14.73 11.88
N GLY A 315 33.25 -13.54 11.36
CA GLY A 315 32.23 -12.49 11.08
C GLY A 315 32.67 -11.55 9.96
N ILE A 316 31.94 -10.46 9.86
CA ILE A 316 32.24 -9.32 8.99
C ILE A 316 32.50 -8.10 9.88
N ASP A 317 33.58 -7.35 9.60
CA ASP A 317 33.86 -6.09 10.25
C ASP A 317 33.35 -4.92 9.40
N TYR A 318 32.44 -4.13 9.98
CA TYR A 318 31.89 -2.92 9.39
C TYR A 318 32.56 -1.69 10.01
N ALA A 319 33.44 -1.03 9.28
CA ALA A 319 34.07 0.23 9.71
C ALA A 319 33.02 1.36 9.71
N ALA A 320 32.83 1.97 10.88
CA ALA A 320 31.93 3.11 11.07
C ALA A 320 32.40 3.94 12.28
N PRO A 321 32.10 5.24 12.35
CA PRO A 321 32.43 6.08 13.49
C PRO A 321 31.83 5.55 14.80
N THR A 322 32.56 5.74 15.91
CA THR A 322 32.03 5.45 17.26
C THR A 322 30.71 6.19 17.48
N GLY A 323 29.70 5.50 18.03
CA GLY A 323 28.38 6.05 18.27
C GLY A 323 27.37 5.81 17.13
N THR A 324 27.82 5.32 15.96
CA THR A 324 26.90 4.94 14.88
C THR A 324 25.94 3.86 15.35
N SER A 325 24.63 4.01 15.07
CA SER A 325 23.59 3.09 15.51
C SER A 325 23.80 1.69 14.92
N VAL A 326 23.76 0.67 15.79
CA VAL A 326 23.78 -0.74 15.43
C VAL A 326 22.35 -1.31 15.58
N ARG A 327 21.83 -1.92 14.52
CA ARG A 327 20.45 -2.43 14.47
C ARG A 327 20.44 -3.94 14.42
N SER A 328 19.43 -4.55 15.07
CA SER A 328 19.14 -5.96 14.86
C SER A 328 18.82 -6.23 13.40
N VAL A 329 19.51 -7.17 12.79
CA VAL A 329 19.23 -7.54 11.38
C VAL A 329 17.92 -8.31 11.23
N GLY A 330 17.40 -8.95 12.27
CA GLY A 330 16.17 -9.75 12.26
C GLY A 330 15.33 -9.61 13.52
N ASP A 331 14.08 -10.09 13.45
CA ASP A 331 13.25 -10.27 14.65
C ASP A 331 13.86 -11.36 15.53
N GLY A 332 13.88 -11.19 16.86
CA GLY A 332 14.45 -12.19 17.75
C GLY A 332 14.31 -11.85 19.22
N THR A 333 14.99 -12.61 20.05
CA THR A 333 15.10 -12.38 21.50
C THR A 333 16.58 -12.26 21.87
N VAL A 334 16.93 -11.25 22.65
CA VAL A 334 18.29 -11.06 23.14
C VAL A 334 18.66 -12.20 24.06
N ASP A 335 19.65 -12.98 23.66
CA ASP A 335 20.21 -14.08 24.45
C ASP A 335 21.21 -13.56 25.49
N PHE A 336 22.09 -12.65 25.03
CA PHE A 336 23.12 -12.05 25.88
C PHE A 336 23.30 -10.56 25.55
N ALA A 337 23.50 -9.77 26.58
CA ALA A 337 23.84 -8.34 26.46
C ALA A 337 24.79 -7.97 27.60
N GLY A 338 26.07 -7.72 27.32
CA GLY A 338 27.09 -7.49 28.31
C GLY A 338 28.50 -7.47 27.73
N THR A 339 29.52 -7.67 28.58
CA THR A 339 30.91 -7.69 28.15
C THR A 339 31.45 -9.12 28.11
N GLN A 340 32.15 -9.47 27.02
CA GLN A 340 32.87 -10.77 26.89
C GLN A 340 34.32 -10.53 26.50
N ASN A 341 35.21 -11.40 26.96
CA ASN A 341 36.62 -11.32 26.63
C ASN A 341 36.85 -11.42 25.10
N GLY A 342 37.65 -10.52 24.56
CA GLY A 342 37.90 -10.37 23.13
C GLY A 342 36.85 -9.55 22.41
N TYR A 343 35.57 -9.81 22.60
CA TYR A 343 34.45 -9.11 21.93
C TYR A 343 34.17 -7.73 22.53
N GLY A 344 34.61 -7.43 23.74
CA GLY A 344 34.21 -6.22 24.45
C GLY A 344 32.72 -6.23 24.79
N ASN A 345 32.03 -5.13 24.60
CA ASN A 345 30.58 -5.06 24.76
C ASN A 345 29.93 -5.74 23.55
N ILE A 346 29.07 -6.71 23.84
CA ILE A 346 28.45 -7.56 22.81
C ILE A 346 26.96 -7.78 23.12
N VAL A 347 26.14 -7.82 22.06
CA VAL A 347 24.77 -8.28 22.06
C VAL A 347 24.67 -9.54 21.20
N ILE A 348 24.04 -10.58 21.71
CA ILE A 348 23.74 -11.82 20.98
C ILE A 348 22.22 -11.95 20.90
N ILE A 349 21.68 -12.22 19.73
CA ILE A 349 20.25 -12.33 19.47
C ILE A 349 19.95 -13.71 18.88
N ASN A 350 19.02 -14.43 19.53
CA ASN A 350 18.43 -15.66 19.01
C ASN A 350 17.30 -15.33 18.05
N HIS A 351 17.38 -15.89 16.86
CA HIS A 351 16.36 -15.80 15.83
C HIS A 351 15.63 -17.14 15.65
N ARG A 352 14.72 -17.21 14.68
CA ARG A 352 14.07 -18.46 14.27
C ARG A 352 15.10 -19.45 13.67
N ASN A 353 14.69 -20.73 13.50
CA ASN A 353 15.48 -21.77 12.84
C ASN A 353 16.86 -22.01 13.46
N ASN A 354 16.98 -21.85 14.79
CA ASN A 354 18.25 -22.04 15.52
C ASN A 354 19.40 -21.14 15.01
N GLN A 355 19.04 -19.94 14.55
CA GLN A 355 19.98 -18.93 14.06
C GLN A 355 20.28 -17.91 15.16
N GLN A 356 21.51 -17.42 15.18
CA GLN A 356 21.97 -16.37 16.07
C GLN A 356 22.76 -15.31 15.31
N THR A 357 22.65 -14.06 15.79
CA THR A 357 23.57 -12.98 15.39
C THR A 357 24.27 -12.38 16.60
N ALA A 358 25.53 -11.98 16.41
CA ALA A 358 26.31 -11.30 17.44
C ALA A 358 26.81 -9.94 16.92
N TYR A 359 26.75 -8.94 17.79
CA TYR A 359 27.11 -7.55 17.53
C TYR A 359 28.14 -7.13 18.59
N ALA A 360 29.42 -7.06 18.21
CA ALA A 360 30.52 -6.86 19.16
C ALA A 360 31.26 -5.53 18.97
N HIS A 361 32.19 -5.26 19.89
CA HIS A 361 32.98 -4.02 20.02
C HIS A 361 32.14 -2.77 20.26
N LEU A 362 30.93 -2.92 20.81
CA LEU A 362 29.99 -1.83 21.01
C LEU A 362 30.50 -0.79 22.02
N SER A 363 30.26 0.49 21.78
CA SER A 363 30.46 1.56 22.75
C SER A 363 29.34 1.60 23.81
N ARG A 364 28.13 1.22 23.42
CA ARG A 364 26.93 1.23 24.25
C ARG A 364 26.02 0.07 23.86
N ILE A 365 25.36 -0.50 24.86
CA ILE A 365 24.32 -1.54 24.70
C ILE A 365 22.98 -0.88 25.06
N ASP A 366 21.97 -1.01 24.19
CA ASP A 366 20.65 -0.37 24.34
C ASP A 366 19.54 -1.37 24.66
N VAL A 367 19.87 -2.64 24.84
CA VAL A 367 18.95 -3.75 25.11
C VAL A 367 19.45 -4.62 26.25
N LYS A 368 18.60 -5.50 26.78
CA LYS A 368 18.92 -6.43 27.87
C LYS A 368 18.55 -7.86 27.51
N ALA A 369 19.21 -8.84 28.14
CA ALA A 369 18.89 -10.27 27.98
C ALA A 369 17.41 -10.56 28.25
N GLY A 370 16.80 -11.42 27.43
CA GLY A 370 15.38 -11.76 27.44
C GLY A 370 14.47 -10.76 26.73
N GLN A 371 14.99 -9.61 26.29
CA GLN A 371 14.18 -8.63 25.56
C GLN A 371 13.89 -9.09 24.14
N ALA A 372 12.61 -9.02 23.71
CA ALA A 372 12.24 -9.18 22.31
C ALA A 372 12.66 -7.95 21.52
N VAL A 373 13.26 -8.15 20.35
CA VAL A 373 13.68 -7.10 19.42
C VAL A 373 13.10 -7.34 18.04
N SER A 374 12.81 -6.25 17.35
CA SER A 374 12.35 -6.29 15.96
C SER A 374 13.50 -6.00 15.00
N GLN A 375 13.39 -6.51 13.77
CA GLN A 375 14.29 -6.16 12.67
C GLN A 375 14.36 -4.63 12.51
N GLY A 376 15.56 -4.09 12.43
CA GLY A 376 15.82 -2.64 12.35
C GLY A 376 15.83 -1.91 13.68
N GLN A 377 15.48 -2.56 14.79
CA GLN A 377 15.54 -1.95 16.11
C GLN A 377 17.00 -1.74 16.53
N THR A 378 17.31 -0.55 17.04
CA THR A 378 18.65 -0.26 17.60
C THR A 378 18.90 -1.12 18.82
N VAL A 379 20.06 -1.79 18.85
CA VAL A 379 20.52 -2.69 19.93
C VAL A 379 21.77 -2.17 20.62
N GLY A 380 22.43 -1.17 20.03
CA GLY A 380 23.63 -0.55 20.58
C GLY A 380 24.25 0.44 19.61
N ALA A 381 25.49 0.80 19.86
CA ALA A 381 26.25 1.71 19.02
C ALA A 381 27.67 1.20 18.76
N VAL A 382 28.21 1.47 17.59
CA VAL A 382 29.58 1.13 17.19
C VAL A 382 30.60 1.70 18.19
N GLY A 383 31.61 0.93 18.51
CA GLY A 383 32.69 1.31 19.41
C GLY A 383 34.03 0.69 19.00
N SER A 384 34.89 0.53 20.01
CA SER A 384 36.21 -0.11 19.89
C SER A 384 36.57 -0.81 21.18
N THR A 385 35.58 -1.43 21.84
CA THR A 385 35.80 -2.17 23.10
C THR A 385 36.33 -3.57 22.83
N GLY A 386 37.04 -4.17 23.81
CA GLY A 386 37.66 -5.48 23.64
C GLY A 386 38.88 -5.46 22.72
N TRP A 387 39.08 -6.51 21.90
CA TRP A 387 40.24 -6.66 21.01
C TRP A 387 39.98 -5.97 19.65
N ALA A 388 39.82 -4.67 19.66
CA ALA A 388 39.59 -3.88 18.47
C ALA A 388 40.79 -2.94 18.18
N THR A 389 41.21 -2.81 16.94
CA THR A 389 42.30 -1.91 16.50
C THR A 389 41.79 -0.50 16.16
N GLY A 390 40.50 -0.29 16.09
CA GLY A 390 39.85 0.98 15.80
C GLY A 390 38.32 0.81 15.76
N PRO A 391 37.56 1.93 15.62
CA PRO A 391 36.10 1.87 15.64
C PRO A 391 35.53 1.03 14.49
N HIS A 392 34.83 -0.04 14.84
CA HIS A 392 34.08 -0.89 13.90
C HIS A 392 33.04 -1.74 14.65
N LEU A 393 32.08 -2.28 13.93
CA LEU A 393 31.20 -3.35 14.38
C LEU A 393 31.78 -4.68 13.87
N HIS A 394 32.01 -5.62 14.75
CA HIS A 394 32.19 -7.03 14.39
C HIS A 394 30.83 -7.72 14.44
N PHE A 395 30.40 -8.28 13.31
CA PHE A 395 29.09 -8.90 13.14
C PHE A 395 29.23 -10.37 12.75
N GLU A 396 28.60 -11.26 13.51
CA GLU A 396 28.62 -12.70 13.26
C GLU A 396 27.23 -13.24 12.98
N PHE A 397 27.16 -14.28 12.16
CA PHE A 397 25.99 -15.11 11.95
C PHE A 397 26.30 -16.57 12.25
N ARG A 398 25.42 -17.24 13.00
CA ARG A 398 25.59 -18.62 13.41
C ARG A 398 24.30 -19.41 13.17
N VAL A 399 24.44 -20.66 12.74
CA VAL A 399 23.33 -21.62 12.58
C VAL A 399 23.66 -22.87 13.39
N GLY A 400 22.84 -23.20 14.39
CA GLY A 400 23.13 -24.32 15.29
C GLY A 400 24.45 -24.18 16.03
N GLY A 401 24.90 -22.95 16.30
CA GLY A 401 26.20 -22.68 16.95
C GLY A 401 27.41 -22.65 16.00
N VAL A 402 27.23 -22.99 14.71
CA VAL A 402 28.29 -22.97 13.69
C VAL A 402 28.33 -21.63 12.98
N TYR A 403 29.49 -20.99 12.91
CA TYR A 403 29.69 -19.72 12.21
C TYR A 403 29.46 -19.89 10.70
N GLN A 404 28.69 -18.98 10.14
CA GLN A 404 28.40 -18.90 8.70
C GLN A 404 28.80 -17.53 8.18
N ASP A 405 29.00 -17.43 6.86
CA ASP A 405 29.25 -16.14 6.22
C ASP A 405 28.02 -15.24 6.39
N PRO A 406 28.15 -14.10 7.11
CA PRO A 406 27.02 -13.17 7.30
C PRO A 406 26.45 -12.59 6.00
N ALA A 407 27.19 -12.61 4.88
CA ALA A 407 26.67 -12.18 3.59
C ALA A 407 25.55 -13.10 3.08
N SER A 408 25.50 -14.36 3.50
CA SER A 408 24.46 -15.32 3.15
C SER A 408 23.10 -15.02 3.80
N ILE A 409 23.08 -14.38 4.98
CA ILE A 409 21.88 -14.12 5.76
C ILE A 409 20.89 -13.17 5.04
N ALA A 410 21.41 -12.22 4.27
CA ALA A 410 20.62 -11.23 3.57
C ALA A 410 19.72 -11.83 2.47
N GLN A 411 19.94 -13.08 2.08
CA GLN A 411 19.18 -13.77 1.05
C GLN A 411 18.00 -14.56 1.60
N GLU A 412 17.92 -14.78 2.90
CA GLU A 412 16.85 -15.56 3.50
C GLU A 412 15.50 -14.80 3.43
N GLY A 413 14.48 -15.47 2.88
CA GLY A 413 13.10 -14.99 2.87
C GLY A 413 12.49 -14.95 4.27
N GLY A 414 11.58 -14.04 4.51
CA GLY A 414 10.77 -14.01 5.72
C GLY A 414 9.91 -15.26 5.90
N ALA A 415 9.25 -15.40 7.06
CA ALA A 415 8.37 -16.53 7.30
C ALA A 415 7.18 -16.52 6.32
N PRO A 416 6.93 -17.60 5.57
CA PRO A 416 5.76 -17.70 4.71
C PRO A 416 4.48 -17.81 5.54
N ILE A 417 3.33 -17.64 4.88
CA ILE A 417 2.02 -17.89 5.47
C ILE A 417 1.94 -19.33 5.96
N THR A 418 1.58 -19.50 7.23
CA THR A 418 1.41 -20.84 7.83
C THR A 418 0.18 -21.55 7.26
N ALA A 419 0.14 -22.88 7.32
CA ALA A 419 -1.01 -23.68 6.87
C ALA A 419 -2.32 -23.24 7.54
N ALA A 420 -2.29 -22.92 8.85
CA ALA A 420 -3.46 -22.46 9.60
C ALA A 420 -4.01 -21.11 9.10
N MET A 421 -3.16 -20.22 8.59
CA MET A 421 -3.55 -18.89 8.12
C MET A 421 -3.86 -18.85 6.62
N ARG A 422 -3.50 -19.90 5.89
CA ARG A 422 -3.63 -19.96 4.43
C ARG A 422 -5.06 -19.66 3.93
N PRO A 423 -6.15 -20.23 4.50
CA PRO A 423 -7.49 -19.94 3.99
C PRO A 423 -7.91 -18.47 4.17
N ALA A 424 -7.46 -17.81 5.24
CA ALA A 424 -7.71 -16.39 5.46
C ALA A 424 -6.90 -15.52 4.49
N PHE A 425 -5.64 -15.86 4.27
CA PHE A 425 -4.78 -15.18 3.30
C PHE A 425 -5.28 -15.31 1.86
N GLU A 426 -5.71 -16.49 1.43
CA GLU A 426 -6.21 -16.75 0.07
C GLU A 426 -7.42 -15.88 -0.28
N ARG A 427 -8.35 -15.67 0.67
CA ARG A 427 -9.48 -14.75 0.47
C ARG A 427 -9.01 -13.33 0.18
N VAL A 428 -8.02 -12.83 0.93
CA VAL A 428 -7.43 -11.50 0.71
C VAL A 428 -6.69 -11.44 -0.63
N ALA A 429 -5.90 -12.46 -0.95
CA ALA A 429 -5.13 -12.53 -2.19
C ALA A 429 -6.02 -12.62 -3.45
N VAL A 430 -7.17 -13.28 -3.37
CA VAL A 430 -8.16 -13.32 -4.47
C VAL A 430 -8.76 -11.93 -4.67
N GLY A 431 -9.21 -11.25 -3.61
CA GLY A 431 -9.72 -9.88 -3.69
C GLY A 431 -8.69 -8.92 -4.29
N ALA A 432 -7.45 -8.97 -3.78
CA ALA A 432 -6.34 -8.14 -4.27
C ALA A 432 -6.08 -8.31 -5.77
N ARG A 433 -6.12 -9.54 -6.29
CA ARG A 433 -5.95 -9.79 -7.74
C ARG A 433 -7.06 -9.15 -8.58
N THR A 434 -8.31 -9.22 -8.12
CA THR A 434 -9.45 -8.60 -8.79
C THR A 434 -9.31 -7.08 -8.84
N GLU A 435 -8.93 -6.47 -7.72
CA GLU A 435 -8.72 -5.03 -7.60
C GLU A 435 -7.54 -4.54 -8.44
N LEU A 436 -6.42 -5.28 -8.45
CA LEU A 436 -5.25 -4.94 -9.29
C LEU A 436 -5.58 -5.04 -10.79
N ALA A 437 -6.33 -6.05 -11.21
CA ALA A 437 -6.80 -6.16 -12.58
C ALA A 437 -7.71 -4.98 -12.97
N ALA A 438 -8.61 -4.56 -12.06
CA ALA A 438 -9.44 -3.38 -12.26
C ALA A 438 -8.60 -2.10 -12.34
N ALA A 439 -7.53 -1.96 -11.53
CA ALA A 439 -6.63 -0.81 -11.59
C ALA A 439 -5.93 -0.67 -12.94
N PHE A 440 -5.53 -1.76 -13.58
CA PHE A 440 -4.95 -1.74 -14.93
C PHE A 440 -5.97 -1.39 -16.02
N SER A 441 -7.22 -1.82 -15.89
CA SER A 441 -8.25 -1.52 -16.89
C SER A 441 -8.63 -0.04 -16.97
N VAL A 442 -8.46 0.71 -15.89
CA VAL A 442 -8.69 2.17 -15.86
C VAL A 442 -7.73 2.93 -16.78
N ILE A 443 -6.48 2.48 -16.94
CA ILE A 443 -5.53 3.12 -17.89
C ILE A 443 -5.98 2.89 -19.33
N GLN A 444 -6.44 1.69 -19.69
CA GLN A 444 -6.84 1.39 -21.07
C GLN A 444 -8.02 2.24 -21.50
N ALA A 445 -8.99 2.46 -20.60
CA ALA A 445 -10.18 3.31 -20.90
C ALA A 445 -9.87 4.81 -20.99
N SER A 446 -8.73 5.29 -20.46
CA SER A 446 -8.32 6.70 -20.55
C SER A 446 -7.29 6.98 -21.66
N ALA A 447 -6.85 5.96 -22.38
CA ALA A 447 -5.89 6.06 -23.48
C ALA A 447 -6.53 5.96 -24.87
N ASP A 448 -7.82 5.57 -24.93
CA ASP A 448 -8.71 5.59 -26.08
C ASP A 448 -9.60 6.85 -26.04
#